data_3cdb86e7feef401aa99941fb4b71dd57
#
_entry.id   3cdb86e7feef401aa99941fb4b71dd57
#
_cell.length_a   1.000
_cell.length_b   1.000
_cell.length_c   1.000
_cell.angle_alpha   90.00
_cell.angle_beta   90.00
_cell.angle_gamma   90.00
#
_symmetry.space_group_name_H-M   'P 1'
#
loop_
_entity.id
_entity.type
_entity.pdbx_description
1 polymer ?
#
loop_
_entity_poly.entity_id
_entity_poly.type
_entity_poly.pdbx_seq_one_letter_code
_entity_poly.pdbx_strand_id
1 'polypeptide(L)'
;YKREGDGNQPISNITNVDRHTDEIYPTGHSRLTANTGNELWHTDSSFKPVPALCSMLSGREVPPIGADTQFATCRAAYEALLEAEQLELEGLVAEHNYAWSRSQVPGYEPPAETLAQVPPVRHALVRTNPGNGRKNFYTGAHASHIIGWPVEKGRKFLKELVARAAQPEFVYTHKWRQYDFVIWDNRCVLHRATAYESEKYRRVM
;
A
#
# COMPACT_ATOMS: atom_id res chain seq x y z
N TYR A 1 1.49 2.53 16.60
CA TYR A 1 2.10 3.50 15.71
C TYR A 1 1.34 4.82 15.83
N LYS A 2 1.87 5.76 16.61
CA LYS A 2 1.40 7.15 16.61
C LYS A 2 2.11 7.82 15.43
N ARG A 3 1.39 8.25 14.40
CA ARG A 3 1.95 9.22 13.46
C ARG A 3 2.22 10.51 14.20
N GLU A 4 3.38 11.13 13.97
CA GLU A 4 3.64 12.49 14.45
C GLU A 4 2.54 13.42 13.94
N GLY A 5 1.87 14.08 14.85
CA GLY A 5 0.79 15.01 14.60
C GLY A 5 -0.44 14.67 15.42
N ASP A 6 -0.62 15.38 16.51
CA ASP A 6 -1.83 15.45 17.31
C ASP A 6 -2.39 14.12 17.82
N GLY A 7 -1.76 13.64 18.85
CA GLY A 7 -1.91 12.38 19.58
C GLY A 7 -3.29 11.79 19.85
N ASN A 8 -4.35 12.17 19.17
CA ASN A 8 -5.69 11.58 19.28
C ASN A 8 -6.58 11.84 18.07
N GLN A 9 -6.01 12.25 16.92
CA GLN A 9 -6.83 12.47 15.75
C GLN A 9 -7.11 11.14 15.05
N PRO A 10 -8.38 10.76 14.87
CA PRO A 10 -8.76 9.54 14.14
C PRO A 10 -8.46 9.62 12.64
N ILE A 11 -8.13 10.82 12.13
CA ILE A 11 -7.88 11.11 10.72
C ILE A 11 -6.45 11.59 10.57
N SER A 12 -5.74 11.07 9.58
CA SER A 12 -4.40 11.53 9.20
C SER A 12 -4.41 12.11 7.80
N ASN A 13 -3.69 13.22 7.60
CA ASN A 13 -3.59 13.86 6.30
C ASN A 13 -2.48 13.22 5.46
N ILE A 14 -2.82 12.85 4.22
CA ILE A 14 -1.84 12.53 3.18
C ILE A 14 -1.76 13.76 2.28
N THR A 15 -0.69 14.53 2.44
CA THR A 15 -0.58 15.85 1.83
C THR A 15 0.85 16.22 1.46
N ASN A 16 1.00 17.07 0.45
CA ASN A 16 2.24 17.78 0.13
C ASN A 16 2.25 19.22 0.66
N VAL A 17 1.28 19.60 1.51
CA VAL A 17 1.13 20.94 2.07
C VAL A 17 1.48 20.92 3.56
N ASP A 18 2.28 21.88 4.00
CA ASP A 18 2.56 22.11 5.41
C ASP A 18 1.34 22.76 6.08
N ARG A 19 0.85 22.13 7.14
CA ARG A 19 -0.34 22.60 7.86
C ARG A 19 -0.16 23.90 8.65
N HIS A 20 1.08 24.29 8.90
CA HIS A 20 1.40 25.49 9.69
C HIS A 20 1.58 26.72 8.79
N THR A 21 2.21 26.53 7.65
CA THR A 21 2.47 27.63 6.70
C THR A 21 1.44 27.69 5.57
N ASP A 22 0.66 26.61 5.38
CA ASP A 22 -0.27 26.41 4.25
C ASP A 22 0.43 26.44 2.88
N GLU A 23 1.74 26.19 2.85
CA GLU A 23 2.56 26.14 1.64
C GLU A 23 2.90 24.71 1.23
N ILE A 24 3.18 24.49 -0.05
CA ILE A 24 3.72 23.20 -0.53
C ILE A 24 5.12 23.01 0.06
N TYR A 25 5.40 21.79 0.58
CA TYR A 25 6.72 21.45 1.08
C TYR A 25 7.79 21.65 -0.01
N PRO A 26 8.95 22.21 0.35
CA PRO A 26 10.04 22.40 -0.60
C PRO A 26 10.57 21.08 -1.13
N THR A 27 11.11 21.11 -2.35
CA THR A 27 11.78 19.97 -2.99
C THR A 27 12.78 19.31 -2.03
N GLY A 28 12.75 17.98 -1.97
CA GLY A 28 13.62 17.20 -1.07
C GLY A 28 13.14 17.12 0.39
N HIS A 29 12.01 17.71 0.74
CA HIS A 29 11.45 17.55 2.07
C HIS A 29 11.10 16.07 2.35
N SER A 30 11.49 15.56 3.53
CA SER A 30 11.37 14.13 3.89
C SER A 30 9.95 13.59 3.79
N ARG A 31 8.93 14.41 4.02
CA ARG A 31 7.53 14.02 3.86
C ARG A 31 7.16 13.74 2.40
N LEU A 32 7.69 14.51 1.45
CA LEU A 32 7.49 14.25 0.01
C LEU A 32 8.14 12.92 -0.36
N THR A 33 9.38 12.69 0.07
CA THR A 33 10.08 11.41 -0.14
C THR A 33 9.30 10.25 0.50
N ALA A 34 8.80 10.40 1.72
CA ALA A 34 7.99 9.37 2.36
C ALA A 34 6.69 9.07 1.58
N ASN A 35 6.07 10.09 1.01
CA ASN A 35 4.83 9.95 0.24
C ASN A 35 5.02 9.14 -1.06
N THR A 36 6.22 9.14 -1.68
CA THR A 36 6.48 8.30 -2.87
C THR A 36 6.35 6.81 -2.59
N GLY A 37 6.48 6.40 -1.32
CA GLY A 37 6.17 5.03 -0.91
C GLY A 37 4.73 4.60 -1.18
N ASN A 38 3.80 5.56 -1.32
CA ASN A 38 2.41 5.26 -1.68
C ASN A 38 2.25 4.96 -3.19
N GLU A 39 3.27 5.16 -4.01
CA GLU A 39 3.28 4.77 -5.43
C GLU A 39 3.59 3.28 -5.64
N LEU A 40 4.08 2.60 -4.60
CA LEU A 40 4.24 1.16 -4.60
C LEU A 40 2.87 0.48 -4.43
N TRP A 41 2.62 -0.61 -5.16
CA TRP A 41 1.44 -1.44 -4.93
C TRP A 41 1.47 -2.04 -3.52
N HIS A 42 0.52 -1.67 -2.68
CA HIS A 42 0.47 -2.10 -1.28
C HIS A 42 -0.96 -2.29 -0.78
N THR A 43 -1.09 -2.93 0.35
CA THR A 43 -2.29 -2.90 1.19
C THR A 43 -1.93 -2.32 2.54
N ASP A 44 -2.82 -1.54 3.12
CA ASP A 44 -2.51 -0.78 4.33
C ASP A 44 -2.31 -1.67 5.55
N SER A 45 -1.29 -1.30 6.33
CA SER A 45 -1.01 -1.89 7.65
C SER A 45 -0.76 -3.40 7.64
N SER A 46 -0.49 -4.03 6.50
CA SER A 46 -0.18 -5.47 6.43
C SER A 46 1.07 -5.87 7.22
N PHE A 47 1.91 -4.90 7.56
CA PHE A 47 3.05 -5.08 8.46
C PHE A 47 2.68 -5.10 9.96
N LYS A 48 1.38 -5.08 10.29
CA LYS A 48 0.89 -5.22 11.67
C LYS A 48 0.30 -6.60 11.91
N PRO A 49 0.34 -7.13 13.14
CA PRO A 49 -0.30 -8.40 13.48
C PRO A 49 -1.79 -8.42 13.13
N VAL A 50 -2.48 -7.29 13.35
CA VAL A 50 -3.86 -7.07 12.93
C VAL A 50 -3.86 -5.95 11.88
N PRO A 51 -3.95 -6.28 10.58
CA PRO A 51 -3.99 -5.31 9.51
C PRO A 51 -5.28 -4.48 9.51
N ALA A 52 -5.24 -3.34 8.82
CA ALA A 52 -6.45 -2.56 8.60
C ALA A 52 -7.47 -3.34 7.74
N LEU A 53 -8.72 -3.38 8.21
CA LEU A 53 -9.82 -4.01 7.48
C LEU A 53 -10.13 -3.26 6.18
N CYS A 54 -10.32 -1.95 6.31
CA CYS A 54 -10.56 -1.04 5.19
C CYS A 54 -9.77 0.25 5.40
N SER A 55 -9.60 0.98 4.33
CA SER A 55 -9.11 2.35 4.36
C SER A 55 -10.10 3.26 3.67
N MET A 56 -10.09 4.52 4.10
CA MET A 56 -10.96 5.57 3.60
C MET A 56 -10.12 6.78 3.26
N LEU A 57 -10.38 7.40 2.12
CA LEU A 57 -9.69 8.59 1.67
C LEU A 57 -10.68 9.60 1.13
N SER A 58 -10.48 10.88 1.49
CA SER A 58 -11.32 11.98 1.02
C SER A 58 -10.46 13.06 0.36
N GLY A 59 -10.78 13.39 -0.90
CA GLY A 59 -10.11 14.44 -1.65
C GLY A 59 -10.53 15.83 -1.19
N ARG A 60 -9.67 16.58 -0.53
CA ARG A 60 -9.95 17.95 -0.09
C ARG A 60 -9.42 18.98 -1.09
N GLU A 61 -8.17 18.81 -1.50
CA GLU A 61 -7.55 19.51 -2.60
C GLU A 61 -6.93 18.48 -3.54
N VAL A 62 -7.27 18.53 -4.81
CA VAL A 62 -6.84 17.52 -5.77
C VAL A 62 -6.19 18.19 -6.99
N PRO A 63 -5.04 17.67 -7.45
CA PRO A 63 -4.41 18.14 -8.67
C PRO A 63 -5.33 17.99 -9.88
N PRO A 64 -5.25 18.89 -10.86
CA PRO A 64 -6.05 18.79 -12.09
C PRO A 64 -5.64 17.61 -12.98
N ILE A 65 -4.41 17.12 -12.84
CA ILE A 65 -3.83 16.02 -13.64
C ILE A 65 -2.97 15.15 -12.73
N GLY A 66 -3.11 13.82 -12.87
CA GLY A 66 -2.38 12.85 -12.06
C GLY A 66 -2.91 12.74 -10.64
N ALA A 67 -2.09 12.25 -9.73
CA ALA A 67 -2.45 11.99 -8.33
C ALA A 67 -3.65 11.05 -8.16
N ASP A 68 -3.98 10.27 -9.17
CA ASP A 68 -5.04 9.26 -9.13
C ASP A 68 -4.69 8.17 -8.11
N THR A 69 -5.69 7.43 -7.70
CA THR A 69 -5.47 6.21 -6.94
C THR A 69 -5.88 5.01 -7.79
N GLN A 70 -4.95 4.08 -7.95
CA GLN A 70 -5.20 2.82 -8.63
C GLN A 70 -5.48 1.71 -7.60
N PHE A 71 -6.43 0.87 -7.92
CA PHE A 71 -6.85 -0.28 -7.11
C PHE A 71 -6.76 -1.54 -7.95
N ALA A 72 -6.02 -2.55 -7.47
CA ALA A 72 -5.85 -3.84 -8.11
C ALA A 72 -6.54 -4.94 -7.30
N THR A 73 -7.42 -5.71 -7.94
CA THR A 73 -8.15 -6.77 -7.25
C THR A 73 -7.36 -8.07 -7.18
N CYS A 74 -6.75 -8.36 -6.02
CA CYS A 74 -6.04 -9.63 -5.78
C CYS A 74 -6.96 -10.84 -5.87
N ARG A 75 -8.26 -10.66 -5.64
CA ARG A 75 -9.26 -11.73 -5.76
C ARG A 75 -9.43 -12.14 -7.21
N ALA A 76 -9.72 -11.20 -8.12
CA ALA A 76 -9.91 -11.53 -9.53
C ALA A 76 -8.60 -12.08 -10.15
N ALA A 77 -7.46 -11.50 -9.78
CA ALA A 77 -6.16 -12.00 -10.23
C ALA A 77 -5.85 -13.42 -9.71
N TYR A 78 -6.26 -13.77 -8.47
CA TYR A 78 -6.14 -15.12 -7.94
C TYR A 78 -7.05 -16.11 -8.68
N GLU A 79 -8.30 -15.72 -8.91
CA GLU A 79 -9.30 -16.55 -9.61
C GLU A 79 -8.94 -16.79 -11.09
N ALA A 80 -8.15 -15.91 -11.69
CA ALA A 80 -7.62 -16.08 -13.05
C ALA A 80 -6.41 -17.01 -13.14
N LEU A 81 -5.83 -17.44 -12.01
CA LEU A 81 -4.77 -18.44 -12.00
C LEU A 81 -5.30 -19.82 -12.35
N LEU A 82 -4.47 -20.65 -12.97
CA LEU A 82 -4.78 -22.07 -13.13
C LEU A 82 -4.89 -22.75 -11.76
N GLU A 83 -5.72 -23.77 -11.66
CA GLU A 83 -5.90 -24.52 -10.40
C GLU A 83 -4.57 -25.01 -9.81
N ALA A 84 -3.66 -25.48 -10.64
CA ALA A 84 -2.33 -25.90 -10.22
C ALA A 84 -1.52 -24.73 -9.60
N GLU A 85 -1.59 -23.54 -10.21
CA GLU A 85 -0.95 -22.34 -9.66
C GLU A 85 -1.59 -21.92 -8.33
N GLN A 86 -2.92 -21.98 -8.21
CA GLN A 86 -3.61 -21.69 -6.95
C GLN A 86 -3.16 -22.64 -5.83
N LEU A 87 -3.05 -23.94 -6.14
CA LEU A 87 -2.57 -24.95 -5.18
C LEU A 87 -1.12 -24.71 -4.74
N GLU A 88 -0.25 -24.24 -5.64
CA GLU A 88 1.14 -23.87 -5.29
C GLU A 88 1.22 -22.69 -4.32
N LEU A 89 0.22 -21.81 -4.31
CA LEU A 89 0.17 -20.66 -3.40
C LEU A 89 -0.37 -21.05 -2.02
N GLU A 90 -1.19 -22.09 -1.94
CA GLU A 90 -1.82 -22.50 -0.68
C GLU A 90 -0.79 -22.99 0.34
N GLY A 91 -0.95 -22.60 1.58
CA GLY A 91 -0.02 -22.94 2.66
C GLY A 91 1.24 -22.09 2.70
N LEU A 92 1.54 -21.28 1.67
CA LEU A 92 2.66 -20.35 1.73
C LEU A 92 2.40 -19.23 2.73
N VAL A 93 3.46 -18.83 3.42
CA VAL A 93 3.45 -17.73 4.40
C VAL A 93 4.47 -16.68 3.96
N ALA A 94 4.05 -15.44 3.86
CA ALA A 94 4.92 -14.30 3.57
C ALA A 94 5.24 -13.53 4.86
N GLU A 95 6.49 -13.08 4.98
CA GLU A 95 6.86 -12.06 5.96
C GLU A 95 6.44 -10.70 5.43
N HIS A 96 5.73 -9.92 6.26
CA HIS A 96 5.42 -8.53 6.00
C HIS A 96 6.27 -7.64 6.92
N ASN A 97 7.05 -6.76 6.31
CA ASN A 97 8.11 -6.03 6.98
C ASN A 97 8.07 -4.55 6.55
N TYR A 98 7.88 -3.66 7.51
CA TYR A 98 7.82 -2.22 7.25
C TYR A 98 9.18 -1.68 6.76
N ALA A 99 10.29 -2.11 7.39
CA ALA A 99 11.63 -1.70 6.98
C ALA A 99 11.91 -2.08 5.52
N TRP A 100 11.54 -3.31 5.12
CA TRP A 100 11.65 -3.75 3.72
C TRP A 100 10.87 -2.84 2.76
N SER A 101 9.62 -2.51 3.07
CA SER A 101 8.84 -1.65 2.18
C SER A 101 9.45 -0.26 2.04
N ARG A 102 10.02 0.27 3.13
CA ARG A 102 10.65 1.60 3.12
C ARG A 102 12.01 1.61 2.42
N SER A 103 12.76 0.51 2.46
CA SER A 103 14.01 0.37 1.69
C SER A 103 13.82 0.41 0.17
N GLN A 104 12.59 0.24 -0.30
CA GLN A 104 12.24 0.36 -1.72
C GLN A 104 11.97 1.81 -2.14
N VAL A 105 11.99 2.77 -1.21
CA VAL A 105 11.77 4.20 -1.46
C VAL A 105 13.12 4.89 -1.48
N PRO A 106 13.63 5.31 -2.65
CA PRO A 106 14.94 5.97 -2.73
C PRO A 106 15.01 7.23 -1.86
N GLY A 107 16.09 7.33 -1.09
CA GLY A 107 16.34 8.50 -0.24
C GLY A 107 15.45 8.61 1.01
N TYR A 108 14.69 7.57 1.34
CA TYR A 108 13.89 7.54 2.57
C TYR A 108 14.38 6.49 3.55
N GLU A 109 14.76 6.94 4.73
CA GLU A 109 15.09 6.09 5.87
C GLU A 109 14.10 6.35 7.01
N PRO A 110 13.30 5.37 7.43
CA PRO A 110 12.41 5.55 8.56
C PRO A 110 13.21 5.67 9.87
N PRO A 111 12.74 6.48 10.83
CA PRO A 111 13.41 6.57 12.15
C PRO A 111 13.54 5.20 12.82
N ALA A 112 14.68 4.93 13.45
CA ALA A 112 14.96 3.68 14.14
C ALA A 112 13.91 3.34 15.22
N GLU A 113 13.41 4.36 15.92
CA GLU A 113 12.30 4.22 16.87
C GLU A 113 11.04 3.69 16.23
N THR A 114 10.70 4.16 15.00
CA THR A 114 9.56 3.65 14.25
C THR A 114 9.75 2.18 13.90
N LEU A 115 10.95 1.79 13.44
CA LEU A 115 11.26 0.39 13.12
C LEU A 115 11.15 -0.53 14.33
N ALA A 116 11.59 -0.08 15.50
CA ALA A 116 11.49 -0.84 16.75
C ALA A 116 10.03 -1.13 17.16
N GLN A 117 9.09 -0.24 16.80
CA GLN A 117 7.67 -0.38 17.12
C GLN A 117 6.89 -1.29 16.16
N VAL A 118 7.46 -1.62 14.99
CA VAL A 118 6.78 -2.40 13.94
C VAL A 118 7.67 -3.57 13.48
N PRO A 119 7.90 -4.57 14.35
CA PRO A 119 8.67 -5.74 13.97
C PRO A 119 7.97 -6.51 12.83
N PRO A 120 8.71 -7.29 12.05
CA PRO A 120 8.14 -8.12 10.98
C PRO A 120 7.05 -9.05 11.50
N VAL A 121 6.02 -9.24 10.70
CA VAL A 121 4.90 -10.16 10.99
C VAL A 121 4.73 -11.16 9.85
N ARG A 122 4.00 -12.24 10.11
CA ARG A 122 3.76 -13.30 9.11
C ARG A 122 2.28 -13.39 8.80
N HIS A 123 1.97 -13.51 7.51
CA HIS A 123 0.61 -13.70 7.03
C HIS A 123 0.56 -14.83 6.01
N ALA A 124 -0.54 -15.61 6.03
CA ALA A 124 -0.82 -16.54 4.95
C ALA A 124 -0.88 -15.79 3.61
N LEU A 125 -0.22 -16.34 2.58
CA LEU A 125 -0.20 -15.73 1.25
C LEU A 125 -1.57 -15.81 0.59
N VAL A 126 -2.28 -16.92 0.76
CA VAL A 126 -3.67 -17.06 0.33
C VAL A 126 -4.60 -16.92 1.53
N ARG A 127 -5.59 -16.05 1.42
CA ARG A 127 -6.57 -15.77 2.47
C ARG A 127 -7.98 -15.90 1.92
N THR A 128 -8.88 -16.47 2.72
CA THR A 128 -10.31 -16.50 2.42
C THR A 128 -10.99 -15.32 3.08
N ASN A 129 -11.73 -14.53 2.31
CA ASN A 129 -12.54 -13.45 2.85
C ASN A 129 -13.76 -14.03 3.57
N PRO A 130 -13.89 -13.83 4.90
CA PRO A 130 -14.99 -14.43 5.66
C PRO A 130 -16.38 -13.88 5.28
N GLY A 131 -16.43 -12.71 4.65
CA GLY A 131 -17.70 -12.10 4.23
C GLY A 131 -18.32 -12.71 2.98
N ASN A 132 -17.53 -13.38 2.13
CA ASN A 132 -18.03 -13.95 0.87
C ASN A 132 -17.42 -15.30 0.49
N GLY A 133 -16.54 -15.86 1.31
CA GLY A 133 -15.89 -17.16 1.08
C GLY A 133 -14.87 -17.19 -0.07
N ARG A 134 -14.60 -16.07 -0.74
CA ARG A 134 -13.68 -16.02 -1.89
C ARG A 134 -12.24 -15.89 -1.43
N LYS A 135 -11.34 -16.58 -2.13
CA LYS A 135 -9.90 -16.54 -1.89
C LYS A 135 -9.25 -15.40 -2.67
N ASN A 136 -8.15 -14.91 -2.13
CA ASN A 136 -7.24 -13.99 -2.79
C ASN A 136 -5.82 -14.18 -2.27
N PHE A 137 -4.82 -13.79 -3.03
CA PHE A 137 -3.49 -13.67 -2.46
C PHE A 137 -3.32 -12.32 -1.73
N TYR A 138 -2.58 -12.37 -0.63
CA TYR A 138 -2.33 -11.25 0.26
C TYR A 138 -0.85 -10.89 0.25
N THR A 139 -0.51 -9.87 -0.54
CA THR A 139 0.86 -9.45 -0.85
C THR A 139 0.95 -7.93 -0.98
N GLY A 140 2.02 -7.40 -1.57
CA GLY A 140 2.25 -5.99 -1.83
C GLY A 140 3.63 -5.55 -1.33
N ALA A 141 3.90 -4.26 -1.34
CA ALA A 141 5.21 -3.69 -1.01
C ALA A 141 5.77 -4.09 0.37
N HIS A 142 4.89 -4.39 1.32
CA HIS A 142 5.31 -4.83 2.65
C HIS A 142 5.72 -6.31 2.69
N ALA A 143 5.27 -7.15 1.76
CA ALA A 143 5.65 -8.55 1.69
C ALA A 143 7.11 -8.68 1.25
N SER A 144 7.99 -9.10 2.18
CA SER A 144 9.42 -9.10 1.97
C SER A 144 9.93 -10.37 1.29
N HIS A 145 9.47 -11.54 1.73
CA HIS A 145 9.84 -12.85 1.19
C HIS A 145 8.90 -13.95 1.67
N ILE A 146 9.03 -15.15 1.09
CA ILE A 146 8.31 -16.35 1.51
C ILE A 146 9.11 -17.07 2.60
N ILE A 147 8.46 -17.39 3.70
CA ILE A 147 9.07 -18.11 4.82
C ILE A 147 9.53 -19.50 4.36
N GLY A 148 10.77 -19.85 4.70
CA GLY A 148 11.36 -21.13 4.33
C GLY A 148 11.99 -21.18 2.94
N TRP A 149 11.86 -20.12 2.13
CA TRP A 149 12.52 -20.01 0.84
C TRP A 149 13.80 -19.18 0.92
N PRO A 150 14.75 -19.36 -0.04
CA PRO A 150 15.80 -18.38 -0.25
C PRO A 150 15.20 -16.99 -0.47
N VAL A 151 15.69 -16.00 0.26
CA VAL A 151 15.08 -14.65 0.33
C VAL A 151 14.86 -14.05 -1.06
N GLU A 152 15.87 -14.09 -1.94
CA GLU A 152 15.77 -13.50 -3.28
C GLU A 152 14.76 -14.24 -4.18
N LYS A 153 14.65 -15.57 -4.03
CA LYS A 153 13.62 -16.35 -4.73
C LYS A 153 12.22 -15.91 -4.27
N GLY A 154 12.02 -15.78 -2.96
CA GLY A 154 10.74 -15.35 -2.40
C GLY A 154 10.37 -13.91 -2.81
N ARG A 155 11.34 -13.00 -2.84
CA ARG A 155 11.16 -11.61 -3.31
C ARG A 155 10.73 -11.55 -4.78
N LYS A 156 11.43 -12.28 -5.63
CA LYS A 156 11.09 -12.34 -7.07
C LYS A 156 9.67 -12.85 -7.26
N PHE A 157 9.33 -13.95 -6.60
CA PHE A 157 8.00 -14.56 -6.65
C PHE A 157 6.88 -13.59 -6.21
N LEU A 158 7.05 -12.89 -5.07
CA LEU A 158 6.08 -11.92 -4.60
C LEU A 158 5.92 -10.73 -5.56
N LYS A 159 7.00 -10.26 -6.18
CA LYS A 159 6.94 -9.23 -7.23
C LYS A 159 6.14 -9.69 -8.45
N GLU A 160 6.31 -10.95 -8.86
CA GLU A 160 5.54 -11.54 -9.97
C GLU A 160 4.04 -11.61 -9.64
N LEU A 161 3.66 -11.97 -8.42
CA LEU A 161 2.26 -11.95 -7.98
C LEU A 161 1.67 -10.54 -7.99
N VAL A 162 2.42 -9.55 -7.51
CA VAL A 162 2.00 -8.14 -7.58
C VAL A 162 1.82 -7.70 -9.03
N ALA A 163 2.76 -8.07 -9.92
CA ALA A 163 2.67 -7.75 -11.33
C ALA A 163 1.45 -8.40 -12.01
N ARG A 164 1.07 -9.61 -11.62
CA ARG A 164 -0.17 -10.27 -12.09
C ARG A 164 -1.42 -9.49 -11.64
N ALA A 165 -1.49 -9.07 -10.36
CA ALA A 165 -2.62 -8.27 -9.87
C ALA A 165 -2.69 -6.88 -10.52
N ALA A 166 -1.56 -6.35 -10.95
CA ALA A 166 -1.45 -5.04 -11.58
C ALA A 166 -1.70 -5.05 -13.10
N GLN A 167 -2.17 -6.15 -13.67
CA GLN A 167 -2.57 -6.18 -15.09
C GLN A 167 -3.80 -5.29 -15.32
N PRO A 168 -3.92 -4.65 -16.49
CA PRO A 168 -4.97 -3.65 -16.76
C PRO A 168 -6.38 -4.15 -16.48
N GLU A 169 -6.68 -5.41 -16.75
CA GLU A 169 -7.98 -6.05 -16.54
C GLU A 169 -8.39 -6.17 -15.07
N PHE A 170 -7.42 -6.09 -14.14
CA PHE A 170 -7.66 -6.16 -12.71
C PHE A 170 -7.54 -4.81 -12.00
N VAL A 171 -7.25 -3.73 -12.74
CA VAL A 171 -6.97 -2.41 -12.18
C VAL A 171 -8.09 -1.43 -12.47
N TYR A 172 -8.62 -0.82 -11.44
CA TYR A 172 -9.48 0.34 -11.51
C TYR A 172 -8.67 1.60 -11.14
N THR A 173 -8.79 2.67 -11.93
CA THR A 173 -8.18 3.96 -11.65
C THR A 173 -9.24 4.98 -11.25
N HIS A 174 -9.17 5.44 -10.01
CA HIS A 174 -10.01 6.51 -9.51
C HIS A 174 -9.35 7.87 -9.79
N LYS A 175 -9.97 8.65 -10.66
CA LYS A 175 -9.61 10.04 -10.93
C LYS A 175 -10.33 10.94 -9.94
N TRP A 176 -9.56 11.53 -9.03
CA TRP A 176 -10.11 12.31 -7.94
C TRP A 176 -10.80 13.59 -8.39
N ARG A 177 -11.96 13.84 -7.81
CA ARG A 177 -12.60 15.16 -7.78
C ARG A 177 -12.58 15.67 -6.35
N GLN A 178 -12.59 16.98 -6.19
CA GLN A 178 -12.70 17.56 -4.86
C GLN A 178 -13.98 17.05 -4.14
N TYR A 179 -13.83 16.64 -2.90
CA TYR A 179 -14.84 16.04 -2.05
C TYR A 179 -15.25 14.61 -2.37
N ASP A 180 -14.61 13.95 -3.32
CA ASP A 180 -14.76 12.51 -3.45
C ASP A 180 -14.38 11.81 -2.13
N PHE A 181 -15.09 10.73 -1.83
CA PHE A 181 -14.81 9.86 -0.69
C PHE A 181 -14.81 8.41 -1.17
N VAL A 182 -13.68 7.74 -0.99
CA VAL A 182 -13.46 6.37 -1.46
C VAL A 182 -13.14 5.48 -0.27
N ILE A 183 -13.78 4.30 -0.22
CA ILE A 183 -13.51 3.25 0.77
C ILE A 183 -13.09 2.00 0.02
N TRP A 184 -12.05 1.30 0.51
CA TRP A 184 -11.62 0.02 -0.06
C TRP A 184 -11.30 -1.01 1.02
N ASP A 185 -11.46 -2.29 0.63
CA ASP A 185 -11.20 -3.44 1.48
C ASP A 185 -9.73 -3.87 1.35
N ASN A 186 -8.92 -3.61 2.37
CA ASN A 186 -7.50 -3.98 2.41
C ASN A 186 -7.24 -5.48 2.42
N ARG A 187 -8.27 -6.29 2.63
CA ARG A 187 -8.11 -7.75 2.66
C ARG A 187 -7.89 -8.36 1.28
N CYS A 188 -8.35 -7.69 0.24
CA CYS A 188 -8.35 -8.23 -1.13
C CYS A 188 -7.97 -7.23 -2.23
N VAL A 189 -7.57 -6.01 -1.88
CA VAL A 189 -7.21 -4.95 -2.82
C VAL A 189 -5.82 -4.44 -2.54
N LEU A 190 -4.97 -4.38 -3.56
CA LEU A 190 -3.78 -3.53 -3.57
C LEU A 190 -4.17 -2.16 -4.09
N HIS A 191 -3.49 -1.14 -3.59
CA HIS A 191 -3.67 0.22 -4.12
C HIS A 191 -2.34 0.95 -4.22
N ARG A 192 -2.32 2.00 -5.05
CA ARG A 192 -1.19 2.92 -5.17
C ARG A 192 -1.66 4.29 -5.62
N ALA A 193 -0.88 5.32 -5.27
CA ALA A 193 -0.99 6.62 -5.88
C ALA A 193 -0.30 6.63 -7.25
N THR A 194 -0.78 7.46 -8.17
CA THR A 194 -0.02 7.80 -9.39
C THR A 194 0.75 9.10 -9.18
N ALA A 195 1.87 9.24 -9.88
CA ALA A 195 2.69 10.44 -9.83
C ALA A 195 1.91 11.68 -10.30
N TYR A 196 2.32 12.84 -9.80
CA TYR A 196 1.84 14.17 -10.22
C TYR A 196 2.91 15.22 -9.94
N GLU A 197 2.76 16.42 -10.48
CA GLU A 197 3.66 17.56 -10.24
C GLU A 197 3.46 18.11 -8.81
N SER A 198 4.03 17.41 -7.81
CA SER A 198 3.83 17.71 -6.38
C SER A 198 4.42 19.04 -5.91
N GLU A 199 5.31 19.61 -6.70
CA GLU A 199 5.90 20.94 -6.45
C GLU A 199 5.00 22.09 -6.96
N LYS A 200 4.05 21.77 -7.82
CA LYS A 200 3.18 22.74 -8.48
C LYS A 200 1.74 22.69 -7.96
N TYR A 201 1.23 21.52 -7.72
CA TYR A 201 -0.16 21.32 -7.36
C TYR A 201 -0.29 20.81 -5.92
N ARG A 202 -1.20 21.43 -5.18
CA ARG A 202 -1.58 21.02 -3.83
C ARG A 202 -2.37 19.70 -3.89
N ARG A 203 -2.09 18.82 -2.96
CA ARG A 203 -2.84 17.59 -2.73
C ARG A 203 -3.09 17.41 -1.26
N VAL A 204 -4.34 17.45 -0.85
CA VAL A 204 -4.77 17.25 0.53
C VAL A 204 -5.85 16.17 0.54
N MET A 205 -5.54 15.06 1.20
CA MET A 205 -6.41 13.88 1.31
C MET A 205 -6.65 13.54 2.76
#